data_d054d6cc91e867c0feb97c5d09e22277
#
_entry.id   d054d6cc91e867c0feb97c5d09e22277
#
_cell.length_a   1.000
_cell.length_b   1.000
_cell.length_c   1.000
_cell.angle_alpha   90.00
_cell.angle_beta   90.00
_cell.angle_gamma   90.00
#
_symmetry.space_group_name_H-M   'P 1'
#
loop_
_entity.id
_entity.type
_entity.pdbx_description
1 polymer ?
#
loop_
_entity_poly.entity_id
_entity_poly.type
_entity_poly.pdbx_seq_one_letter_code
_entity_poly.pdbx_strand_id
1 'polypeptide(L)'
;MTAMTMDEALDRAGTGRFQRRLLGVFGLVWTADAMQVLAVGFTAASIAASFGLTVPQALQTGTLFFLGMLIGAVVFGRLADRWGRRRVLLLTVACDAVFGALSVFAPDFTSLLALRFLTGIAVGGTLPVDYAMMAEFLPARNRGRWLVMLEGFWAVGTLAIALAAWAASVAGVADAWRYIFAVTALPAIIGVGLRVFVPESPYYLLRAGRGDEAKAIVNRMLVMHGKPALTAGERLVAAPRTAGEGVFSPPLRRRSLLILTVWFLVSVSYYGIFTWMPARLASEGFGFVRGYGFLVFVALAQIPGYALAAFGVERWGRRPTLIGFCLLSALGCLLFVLSPDDLLIGASLLVMSFALLGTWGALYAFTPELYPTASRATGMGAAGAVARLGGLIAPTLMTVVVTFGVGVAVGLFAALLVCAAFAARMIDAETRQASLA
;
A
#
# COMPACT_ATOMS: atom_id res chain seq x y z
N MET A 1 -10.38 -16.22 38.77
CA MET A 1 -9.83 -15.34 37.72
C MET A 1 -10.40 -15.79 36.38
N THR A 2 -11.12 -14.92 35.67
CA THR A 2 -11.70 -15.26 34.37
C THR A 2 -10.68 -14.97 33.30
N ALA A 3 -10.28 -16.00 32.53
CA ALA A 3 -9.39 -15.83 31.38
C ALA A 3 -10.23 -15.29 30.20
N MET A 4 -9.72 -14.26 29.53
CA MET A 4 -10.31 -13.65 28.35
C MET A 4 -9.26 -13.57 27.26
N THR A 5 -9.61 -13.97 26.06
CA THR A 5 -8.71 -13.84 24.90
C THR A 5 -8.60 -12.37 24.47
N MET A 6 -7.54 -12.03 23.73
CA MET A 6 -7.39 -10.69 23.19
C MET A 6 -8.50 -10.33 22.20
N ASP A 7 -8.92 -11.30 21.36
CA ASP A 7 -10.02 -11.08 20.41
C ASP A 7 -11.34 -10.76 21.12
N GLU A 8 -11.69 -11.51 22.19
CA GLU A 8 -12.87 -11.21 23.01
C GLU A 8 -12.78 -9.81 23.66
N ALA A 9 -11.61 -9.43 24.16
CA ALA A 9 -11.40 -8.12 24.76
C ALA A 9 -11.55 -6.98 23.73
N LEU A 10 -11.04 -7.17 22.50
CA LEU A 10 -11.20 -6.22 21.41
C LEU A 10 -12.65 -6.16 20.89
N ASP A 11 -13.35 -7.30 20.82
CA ASP A 11 -14.77 -7.35 20.46
C ASP A 11 -15.62 -6.64 21.52
N ARG A 12 -15.30 -6.82 22.81
CA ARG A 12 -15.92 -6.07 23.90
C ARG A 12 -15.65 -4.58 23.80
N ALA A 13 -14.40 -4.17 23.49
CA ALA A 13 -14.04 -2.78 23.28
C ALA A 13 -14.75 -2.18 22.06
N GLY A 14 -14.86 -2.94 20.98
CA GLY A 14 -15.44 -2.50 19.72
C GLY A 14 -14.59 -1.45 19.00
N THR A 15 -15.17 -0.79 18.00
CA THR A 15 -14.53 0.30 17.25
C THR A 15 -15.11 1.65 17.62
N GLY A 16 -14.25 2.69 17.73
CA GLY A 16 -14.70 4.00 18.16
C GLY A 16 -13.63 5.09 17.98
N ARG A 17 -13.61 6.05 18.91
CA ARG A 17 -12.69 7.20 18.87
C ARG A 17 -11.22 6.79 18.86
N PHE A 18 -10.86 5.71 19.57
CA PHE A 18 -9.48 5.22 19.62
C PHE A 18 -9.01 4.78 18.23
N GLN A 19 -9.78 3.93 17.53
CA GLN A 19 -9.45 3.44 16.21
C GLN A 19 -9.45 4.55 15.15
N ARG A 20 -10.35 5.54 15.25
CA ARG A 20 -10.34 6.70 14.35
C ARG A 20 -9.07 7.52 14.49
N ARG A 21 -8.56 7.72 15.71
CA ARG A 21 -7.28 8.40 15.95
C ARG A 21 -6.11 7.61 15.37
N LEU A 22 -6.09 6.29 15.60
CA LEU A 22 -5.07 5.42 15.01
C LEU A 22 -5.12 5.46 13.48
N LEU A 23 -6.31 5.35 12.89
CA LEU A 23 -6.49 5.43 11.44
C LEU A 23 -5.93 6.75 10.88
N GLY A 24 -6.15 7.88 11.56
CA GLY A 24 -5.58 9.16 11.14
C GLY A 24 -4.05 9.18 11.16
N VAL A 25 -3.43 8.62 12.21
CA VAL A 25 -1.96 8.56 12.33
C VAL A 25 -1.35 7.59 11.31
N PHE A 26 -1.91 6.38 11.20
CA PHE A 26 -1.46 5.40 10.23
C PHE A 26 -1.75 5.84 8.80
N GLY A 27 -2.92 6.43 8.56
CA GLY A 27 -3.29 6.97 7.26
C GLY A 27 -2.37 8.09 6.77
N LEU A 28 -1.90 8.97 7.68
CA LEU A 28 -0.92 10.00 7.31
C LEU A 28 0.39 9.39 6.82
N VAL A 29 0.88 8.35 7.49
CA VAL A 29 2.09 7.64 7.05
C VAL A 29 1.83 6.86 5.76
N TRP A 30 0.67 6.22 5.64
CA TRP A 30 0.26 5.57 4.40
C TRP A 30 0.19 6.54 3.21
N THR A 31 -0.25 7.78 3.48
CA THR A 31 -0.20 8.90 2.52
C THR A 31 1.24 9.23 2.14
N ALA A 32 2.17 9.34 3.11
CA ALA A 32 3.58 9.58 2.85
C ALA A 32 4.19 8.48 1.99
N ASP A 33 3.95 7.22 2.34
CA ASP A 33 4.45 6.06 1.61
C ASP A 33 3.95 6.04 0.17
N ALA A 34 2.65 6.34 -0.06
CA ALA A 34 2.07 6.47 -1.40
C ALA A 34 2.76 7.59 -2.20
N MET A 35 2.98 8.75 -1.60
CA MET A 35 3.67 9.87 -2.24
C MET A 35 5.10 9.50 -2.60
N GLN A 36 5.85 8.84 -1.70
CA GLN A 36 7.23 8.41 -1.96
C GLN A 36 7.33 7.40 -3.11
N VAL A 37 6.42 6.44 -3.16
CA VAL A 37 6.35 5.43 -4.24
C VAL A 37 6.04 6.08 -5.59
N LEU A 38 5.03 6.94 -5.63
CA LEU A 38 4.56 7.56 -6.87
C LEU A 38 5.46 8.72 -7.34
N ALA A 39 6.23 9.32 -6.42
CA ALA A 39 7.19 10.40 -6.76
C ALA A 39 8.12 10.02 -7.92
N VAL A 40 8.46 8.73 -8.06
CA VAL A 40 9.30 8.22 -9.16
C VAL A 40 8.78 8.68 -10.53
N GLY A 41 7.49 8.45 -10.81
CA GLY A 41 6.89 8.84 -12.09
C GLY A 41 6.74 10.36 -12.25
N PHE A 42 6.37 11.06 -11.16
CA PHE A 42 6.14 12.51 -11.18
C PHE A 42 7.43 13.34 -11.25
N THR A 43 8.58 12.78 -10.88
CA THR A 43 9.86 13.48 -10.87
C THR A 43 10.79 13.11 -12.04
N ALA A 44 10.54 12.00 -12.72
CA ALA A 44 11.45 11.43 -13.70
C ALA A 44 11.85 12.43 -14.82
N ALA A 45 10.90 13.15 -15.39
CA ALA A 45 11.18 14.13 -16.45
C ALA A 45 12.04 15.30 -15.95
N SER A 46 11.74 15.82 -14.74
CA SER A 46 12.52 16.91 -14.13
C SER A 46 13.92 16.46 -13.71
N ILE A 47 14.08 15.24 -13.17
CA ILE A 47 15.40 14.65 -12.85
C ILE A 47 16.22 14.48 -14.14
N ALA A 48 15.61 13.97 -15.21
CA ALA A 48 16.28 13.80 -16.48
C ALA A 48 16.81 15.14 -17.02
N ALA A 49 16.00 16.19 -16.97
CA ALA A 49 16.40 17.53 -17.40
C ALA A 49 17.53 18.11 -16.52
N SER A 50 17.43 17.97 -15.18
CA SER A 50 18.41 18.54 -14.24
C SER A 50 19.80 17.89 -14.35
N PHE A 51 19.86 16.58 -14.62
CA PHE A 51 21.13 15.84 -14.68
C PHE A 51 21.59 15.46 -16.11
N GLY A 52 20.90 15.95 -17.16
CA GLY A 52 21.24 15.65 -18.54
C GLY A 52 21.06 14.17 -18.92
N LEU A 53 20.06 13.52 -18.33
CA LEU A 53 19.77 12.11 -18.51
C LEU A 53 18.57 11.88 -19.44
N THR A 54 18.41 10.64 -19.88
CA THR A 54 17.15 10.20 -20.49
C THR A 54 16.11 9.88 -19.41
N VAL A 55 14.81 9.97 -19.72
CA VAL A 55 13.74 9.61 -18.77
C VAL A 55 13.87 8.16 -18.28
N PRO A 56 14.20 7.15 -19.11
CA PRO A 56 14.46 5.79 -18.62
C PRO A 56 15.61 5.70 -17.62
N GLN A 57 16.67 6.50 -17.78
CA GLN A 57 17.76 6.56 -16.80
C GLN A 57 17.28 7.17 -15.47
N ALA A 58 16.50 8.25 -15.51
CA ALA A 58 15.93 8.87 -14.31
C ALA A 58 14.98 7.92 -13.57
N LEU A 59 14.25 7.05 -14.24
CA LEU A 59 13.40 6.02 -13.64
C LEU A 59 14.17 4.96 -12.83
N GLN A 60 15.50 4.88 -12.94
CA GLN A 60 16.32 4.02 -12.07
C GLN A 60 16.20 4.42 -10.59
N THR A 61 15.84 5.67 -10.30
CA THR A 61 15.45 6.09 -8.92
C THR A 61 14.36 5.21 -8.35
N GLY A 62 13.38 4.82 -9.16
CA GLY A 62 12.31 3.88 -8.80
C GLY A 62 12.82 2.46 -8.62
N THR A 63 13.67 1.98 -9.52
CA THR A 63 14.25 0.63 -9.42
C THR A 63 14.99 0.45 -8.09
N LEU A 64 15.88 1.40 -7.72
CA LEU A 64 16.60 1.35 -6.45
C LEU A 64 15.68 1.54 -5.25
N PHE A 65 14.67 2.39 -5.36
CA PHE A 65 13.66 2.56 -4.32
C PHE A 65 12.90 1.25 -4.04
N PHE A 66 12.40 0.55 -5.07
CA PHE A 66 11.71 -0.73 -4.91
C PHE A 66 12.64 -1.85 -4.43
N LEU A 67 13.89 -1.86 -4.85
CA LEU A 67 14.89 -2.78 -4.30
C LEU A 67 15.09 -2.53 -2.80
N GLY A 68 15.20 -1.28 -2.40
CA GLY A 68 15.23 -0.89 -0.99
C GLY A 68 13.99 -1.36 -0.25
N MET A 69 12.79 -1.16 -0.82
CA MET A 69 11.53 -1.61 -0.21
C MET A 69 11.48 -3.13 0.01
N LEU A 70 11.98 -3.91 -0.93
CA LEU A 70 12.04 -5.36 -0.79
C LEU A 70 12.94 -5.78 0.38
N ILE A 71 14.12 -5.18 0.49
CA ILE A 71 15.06 -5.43 1.60
C ILE A 71 14.45 -4.98 2.92
N GLY A 72 13.89 -3.77 2.96
CA GLY A 72 13.26 -3.18 4.15
C GLY A 72 12.11 -4.04 4.69
N ALA A 73 11.24 -4.54 3.82
CA ALA A 73 10.13 -5.40 4.20
C ALA A 73 10.60 -6.69 4.91
N VAL A 74 11.65 -7.32 4.40
CA VAL A 74 12.23 -8.55 4.98
C VAL A 74 12.93 -8.27 6.30
N VAL A 75 13.76 -7.22 6.36
CA VAL A 75 14.57 -6.88 7.53
C VAL A 75 13.69 -6.38 8.67
N PHE A 76 12.88 -5.36 8.42
CA PHE A 76 12.08 -4.74 9.47
C PHE A 76 10.85 -5.55 9.85
N GLY A 77 10.32 -6.40 8.96
CA GLY A 77 9.29 -7.37 9.32
C GLY A 77 9.77 -8.31 10.43
N ARG A 78 10.97 -8.90 10.27
CA ARG A 78 11.58 -9.76 11.30
C ARG A 78 11.96 -8.99 12.57
N LEU A 79 12.46 -7.78 12.40
CA LEU A 79 12.87 -6.94 13.51
C LEU A 79 11.67 -6.51 14.37
N ALA A 80 10.51 -6.25 13.75
CA ALA A 80 9.28 -5.90 14.44
C ALA A 80 8.76 -7.04 15.35
N ASP A 81 8.98 -8.29 14.96
CA ASP A 81 8.63 -9.43 15.78
C ASP A 81 9.52 -9.57 17.04
N ARG A 82 10.78 -9.08 16.98
CA ARG A 82 11.76 -9.16 18.08
C ARG A 82 11.74 -7.92 18.98
N TRP A 83 11.73 -6.72 18.39
CA TRP A 83 11.91 -5.45 19.11
C TRP A 83 10.58 -4.76 19.46
N GLY A 84 9.47 -5.24 18.89
CA GLY A 84 8.14 -4.62 18.99
C GLY A 84 7.79 -3.79 17.78
N ARG A 85 6.49 -3.74 17.50
CA ARG A 85 5.98 -3.05 16.30
C ARG A 85 6.22 -1.54 16.39
N ARG A 86 5.93 -0.94 17.54
CA ARG A 86 6.06 0.50 17.77
C ARG A 86 7.48 1.02 17.56
N ARG A 87 8.50 0.29 18.09
CA ARG A 87 9.90 0.72 17.96
C ARG A 87 10.36 0.71 16.51
N VAL A 88 10.02 -0.36 15.79
CA VAL A 88 10.40 -0.49 14.38
C VAL A 88 9.69 0.55 13.52
N LEU A 89 8.41 0.82 13.77
CA LEU A 89 7.69 1.88 13.05
C LEU A 89 8.23 3.28 13.32
N LEU A 90 8.62 3.60 14.56
CA LEU A 90 9.27 4.87 14.85
C LEU A 90 10.58 5.01 14.09
N LEU A 91 11.39 3.95 14.05
CA LEU A 91 12.65 3.93 13.33
C LEU A 91 12.45 4.10 11.82
N THR A 92 11.55 3.31 11.23
CA THR A 92 11.34 3.34 9.77
C THR A 92 10.76 4.65 9.30
N VAL A 93 9.76 5.21 10.00
CA VAL A 93 9.18 6.52 9.65
C VAL A 93 10.19 7.65 9.84
N ALA A 94 11.03 7.57 10.89
CA ALA A 94 12.11 8.56 11.07
C ALA A 94 13.16 8.46 9.95
N CYS A 95 13.54 7.26 9.54
CA CYS A 95 14.44 7.06 8.40
C CYS A 95 13.83 7.56 7.08
N ASP A 96 12.53 7.31 6.83
CA ASP A 96 11.83 7.84 5.65
C ASP A 96 11.82 9.38 5.66
N ALA A 97 11.47 10.00 6.79
CA ALA A 97 11.50 11.45 6.93
C ALA A 97 12.89 12.05 6.66
N VAL A 98 13.95 11.43 7.21
CA VAL A 98 15.33 11.91 7.05
C VAL A 98 15.82 11.70 5.62
N PHE A 99 15.78 10.49 5.09
CA PHE A 99 16.31 10.20 3.75
C PHE A 99 15.44 10.80 2.65
N GLY A 100 14.12 10.88 2.84
CA GLY A 100 13.21 11.60 1.96
C GLY A 100 13.55 13.10 1.90
N ALA A 101 13.75 13.74 3.04
CA ALA A 101 14.15 15.15 3.10
C ALA A 101 15.55 15.39 2.52
N LEU A 102 16.52 14.52 2.83
CA LEU A 102 17.89 14.63 2.28
C LEU A 102 17.91 14.48 0.75
N SER A 103 16.96 13.72 0.17
CA SER A 103 16.85 13.59 -1.28
C SER A 103 16.66 14.93 -1.99
N VAL A 104 16.07 15.93 -1.34
CA VAL A 104 15.89 17.29 -1.88
C VAL A 104 17.23 17.97 -2.17
N PHE A 105 18.25 17.66 -1.38
CA PHE A 105 19.56 18.28 -1.43
C PHE A 105 20.62 17.48 -2.19
N ALA A 106 20.22 16.38 -2.86
CA ALA A 106 21.15 15.56 -3.63
C ALA A 106 21.91 16.39 -4.66
N PRO A 107 23.27 16.43 -4.61
CA PRO A 107 24.08 17.25 -5.50
C PRO A 107 24.24 16.64 -6.90
N ASP A 108 24.12 15.31 -7.00
CA ASP A 108 24.30 14.53 -8.22
C ASP A 108 23.34 13.34 -8.26
N PHE A 109 23.25 12.71 -9.43
CA PHE A 109 22.33 11.59 -9.64
C PHE A 109 22.67 10.34 -8.80
N THR A 110 23.95 10.08 -8.56
CA THR A 110 24.40 8.92 -7.77
C THR A 110 23.98 9.07 -6.30
N SER A 111 24.17 10.26 -5.75
CA SER A 111 23.70 10.58 -4.40
C SER A 111 22.18 10.46 -4.28
N LEU A 112 21.44 10.92 -5.31
CA LEU A 112 19.99 10.76 -5.36
C LEU A 112 19.59 9.28 -5.39
N LEU A 113 20.25 8.45 -6.19
CA LEU A 113 20.00 7.01 -6.23
C LEU A 113 20.21 6.35 -4.86
N ALA A 114 21.31 6.68 -4.18
CA ALA A 114 21.60 6.15 -2.85
C ALA A 114 20.53 6.57 -1.83
N LEU A 115 20.12 7.83 -1.84
CA LEU A 115 19.07 8.35 -0.94
C LEU A 115 17.70 7.72 -1.24
N ARG A 116 17.35 7.51 -2.52
CA ARG A 116 16.13 6.81 -2.90
C ARG A 116 16.14 5.35 -2.45
N PHE A 117 17.27 4.67 -2.54
CA PHE A 117 17.43 3.30 -2.02
C PHE A 117 17.21 3.24 -0.51
N LEU A 118 17.84 4.15 0.25
CA LEU A 118 17.67 4.23 1.72
C LEU A 118 16.23 4.59 2.12
N THR A 119 15.61 5.54 1.42
CA THR A 119 14.19 5.87 1.59
C THR A 119 13.31 4.63 1.31
N GLY A 120 13.64 3.88 0.26
CA GLY A 120 12.97 2.63 -0.08
C GLY A 120 13.06 1.59 1.05
N ILE A 121 14.23 1.41 1.66
CA ILE A 121 14.40 0.52 2.81
C ILE A 121 13.47 0.93 3.97
N ALA A 122 13.37 2.22 4.25
CA ALA A 122 12.50 2.75 5.30
C ALA A 122 11.02 2.48 5.00
N VAL A 123 10.53 2.91 3.84
CA VAL A 123 9.13 2.73 3.40
C VAL A 123 8.76 1.24 3.33
N GLY A 124 9.65 0.40 2.78
CA GLY A 124 9.43 -1.04 2.70
C GLY A 124 9.27 -1.70 4.07
N GLY A 125 9.97 -1.19 5.08
CA GLY A 125 9.82 -1.65 6.46
C GLY A 125 8.56 -1.15 7.15
N THR A 126 8.08 0.06 6.79
CA THR A 126 6.90 0.68 7.39
C THR A 126 5.62 -0.04 7.01
N LEU A 127 5.38 -0.26 5.72
CA LEU A 127 4.11 -0.74 5.18
C LEU A 127 3.57 -2.03 5.82
N PRO A 128 4.34 -3.16 5.89
CA PRO A 128 3.81 -4.40 6.46
C PRO A 128 3.59 -4.32 7.96
N VAL A 129 4.45 -3.57 8.67
CA VAL A 129 4.38 -3.45 10.14
C VAL A 129 3.22 -2.54 10.54
N ASP A 130 2.98 -1.48 9.78
CA ASP A 130 1.87 -0.53 9.97
C ASP A 130 0.52 -1.21 9.81
N TYR A 131 0.37 -1.96 8.74
CA TYR A 131 -0.84 -2.71 8.44
C TYR A 131 -1.13 -3.77 9.50
N ALA A 132 -0.10 -4.55 9.89
CA ALA A 132 -0.22 -5.54 10.95
C ALA A 132 -0.60 -4.88 12.29
N MET A 133 0.06 -3.78 12.63
CA MET A 133 -0.21 -3.07 13.88
C MET A 133 -1.62 -2.49 13.90
N MET A 134 -2.10 -1.87 12.83
CA MET A 134 -3.49 -1.41 12.76
C MET A 134 -4.47 -2.57 12.98
N ALA A 135 -4.24 -3.72 12.35
CA ALA A 135 -5.07 -4.92 12.49
C ALA A 135 -5.15 -5.42 13.93
N GLU A 136 -4.06 -5.29 14.70
CA GLU A 136 -3.95 -5.75 16.10
C GLU A 136 -4.72 -4.87 17.09
N PHE A 137 -5.26 -3.72 16.68
CA PHE A 137 -6.18 -2.88 17.47
C PHE A 137 -7.64 -2.99 17.05
N LEU A 138 -7.96 -3.87 16.12
CA LEU A 138 -9.29 -3.99 15.53
C LEU A 138 -9.97 -5.30 15.91
N PRO A 139 -11.25 -5.27 16.31
CA PRO A 139 -12.04 -6.48 16.48
C PRO A 139 -12.17 -7.22 15.15
N ALA A 140 -12.21 -8.55 15.22
CA ALA A 140 -12.24 -9.42 14.04
C ALA A 140 -13.41 -9.08 13.08
N ARG A 141 -14.58 -8.79 13.64
CA ARG A 141 -15.82 -8.49 12.90
C ARG A 141 -15.71 -7.29 11.94
N ASN A 142 -14.93 -6.26 12.28
CA ASN A 142 -14.85 -5.01 11.52
C ASN A 142 -13.45 -4.78 10.91
N ARG A 143 -12.51 -5.69 11.11
CA ARG A 143 -11.10 -5.53 10.73
C ARG A 143 -10.93 -5.23 9.25
N GLY A 144 -11.57 -6.00 8.38
CA GLY A 144 -11.46 -5.82 6.93
C GLY A 144 -11.85 -4.42 6.48
N ARG A 145 -13.00 -3.89 6.94
CA ARG A 145 -13.45 -2.54 6.59
C ARG A 145 -12.46 -1.46 6.98
N TRP A 146 -11.88 -1.54 8.19
CA TRP A 146 -10.92 -0.55 8.67
C TRP A 146 -9.60 -0.60 7.92
N LEU A 147 -9.18 -1.79 7.50
CA LEU A 147 -7.98 -1.97 6.70
C LEU A 147 -8.17 -1.44 5.28
N VAL A 148 -9.35 -1.62 4.67
CA VAL A 148 -9.68 -0.96 3.38
C VAL A 148 -9.73 0.57 3.54
N MET A 149 -10.23 1.09 4.67
CA MET A 149 -10.18 2.53 4.94
C MET A 149 -8.74 3.06 5.06
N LEU A 150 -7.84 2.27 5.65
CA LEU A 150 -6.40 2.61 5.70
C LEU A 150 -5.81 2.64 4.28
N GLU A 151 -6.12 1.64 3.45
CA GLU A 151 -5.73 1.63 2.03
C GLU A 151 -6.22 2.88 1.27
N GLY A 152 -7.40 3.37 1.59
CA GLY A 152 -7.95 4.59 0.98
C GLY A 152 -7.06 5.82 1.11
N PHE A 153 -6.18 5.88 2.10
CA PHE A 153 -5.18 6.97 2.25
C PHE A 153 -4.12 6.95 1.15
N TRP A 154 -3.96 5.83 0.43
CA TRP A 154 -3.15 5.79 -0.78
C TRP A 154 -3.68 6.76 -1.85
N ALA A 155 -5.00 6.84 -2.05
CA ALA A 155 -5.59 7.80 -2.96
C ALA A 155 -5.36 9.25 -2.51
N VAL A 156 -5.35 9.51 -1.21
CA VAL A 156 -4.99 10.84 -0.65
C VAL A 156 -3.55 11.20 -1.00
N GLY A 157 -2.61 10.25 -0.86
CA GLY A 157 -1.21 10.43 -1.24
C GLY A 157 -1.04 10.66 -2.75
N THR A 158 -1.75 9.88 -3.56
CA THR A 158 -1.74 10.05 -5.02
C THR A 158 -2.25 11.45 -5.42
N LEU A 159 -3.33 11.91 -4.80
CA LEU A 159 -3.88 13.24 -5.05
C LEU A 159 -2.91 14.34 -4.60
N ALA A 160 -2.32 14.20 -3.42
CA ALA A 160 -1.40 15.18 -2.87
C ALA A 160 -0.15 15.37 -3.78
N ILE A 161 0.44 14.27 -4.26
CA ILE A 161 1.61 14.36 -5.14
C ILE A 161 1.23 14.89 -6.54
N ALA A 162 0.07 14.54 -7.07
CA ALA A 162 -0.41 15.07 -8.34
C ALA A 162 -0.63 16.59 -8.26
N LEU A 163 -1.22 17.07 -7.17
CA LEU A 163 -1.39 18.49 -6.90
C LEU A 163 -0.04 19.23 -6.74
N ALA A 164 0.92 18.62 -6.04
CA ALA A 164 2.25 19.18 -5.88
C ALA A 164 2.99 19.32 -7.23
N ALA A 165 2.93 18.26 -8.04
CA ALA A 165 3.54 18.26 -9.36
C ALA A 165 2.86 19.27 -10.30
N TRP A 166 1.54 19.37 -10.27
CA TRP A 166 0.80 20.38 -11.03
C TRP A 166 1.14 21.81 -10.57
N ALA A 167 1.17 22.06 -9.27
CA ALA A 167 1.54 23.38 -8.74
C ALA A 167 2.96 23.78 -9.14
N ALA A 168 3.93 22.86 -9.05
CA ALA A 168 5.30 23.09 -9.50
C ALA A 168 5.38 23.43 -11.00
N SER A 169 4.55 22.75 -11.79
CA SER A 169 4.44 22.94 -13.22
C SER A 169 3.88 24.33 -13.58
N VAL A 170 2.77 24.71 -12.94
CA VAL A 170 2.13 26.02 -13.17
C VAL A 170 3.05 27.17 -12.72
N ALA A 171 3.76 26.98 -11.61
CA ALA A 171 4.70 27.97 -11.09
C ALA A 171 6.04 28.03 -11.86
N GLY A 172 6.28 27.13 -12.82
CA GLY A 172 7.52 27.08 -13.58
C GLY A 172 8.75 26.82 -12.71
N VAL A 173 8.61 26.00 -11.66
CA VAL A 173 9.68 25.75 -10.68
C VAL A 173 10.83 25.02 -11.38
N ALA A 174 12.01 25.63 -11.38
CA ALA A 174 13.24 24.96 -11.79
C ALA A 174 13.52 23.78 -10.83
N ASP A 175 14.06 22.67 -11.36
CA ASP A 175 14.30 21.47 -10.56
C ASP A 175 13.05 21.00 -9.78
N ALA A 176 11.89 20.96 -10.45
CA ALA A 176 10.59 20.62 -9.84
C ALA A 176 10.63 19.33 -8.99
N TRP A 177 11.55 18.39 -9.32
CA TRP A 177 11.74 17.17 -8.54
C TRP A 177 12.14 17.44 -7.09
N ARG A 178 12.93 18.48 -6.81
CA ARG A 178 13.31 18.88 -5.44
C ARG A 178 12.09 19.33 -4.65
N TYR A 179 11.26 20.17 -5.26
CA TYR A 179 10.00 20.64 -4.65
C TYR A 179 9.07 19.45 -4.36
N ILE A 180 8.92 18.53 -5.33
CA ILE A 180 8.07 17.36 -5.16
C ILE A 180 8.59 16.49 -4.02
N PHE A 181 9.90 16.19 -3.93
CA PHE A 181 10.46 15.43 -2.81
C PHE A 181 10.32 16.15 -1.46
N ALA A 182 10.44 17.49 -1.41
CA ALA A 182 10.19 18.24 -0.19
C ALA A 182 8.75 18.06 0.29
N VAL A 183 7.77 18.13 -0.61
CA VAL A 183 6.35 17.90 -0.29
C VAL A 183 6.11 16.46 0.14
N THR A 184 6.75 15.46 -0.48
CA THR A 184 6.58 14.05 -0.08
C THR A 184 7.16 13.74 1.30
N ALA A 185 8.16 14.47 1.76
CA ALA A 185 8.77 14.28 3.08
C ALA A 185 7.89 14.83 4.23
N LEU A 186 7.02 15.81 3.97
CA LEU A 186 6.23 16.48 5.01
C LEU A 186 5.33 15.54 5.81
N PRO A 187 4.52 14.65 5.20
CA PRO A 187 3.67 13.75 5.96
C PRO A 187 4.46 12.75 6.82
N ALA A 188 5.65 12.31 6.36
CA ALA A 188 6.53 11.45 7.14
C ALA A 188 7.09 12.19 8.36
N ILE A 189 7.54 13.43 8.22
CA ILE A 189 8.03 14.27 9.32
C ILE A 189 6.95 14.46 10.38
N ILE A 190 5.73 14.82 9.97
CA ILE A 190 4.58 14.96 10.88
C ILE A 190 4.25 13.60 11.52
N GLY A 191 4.32 12.52 10.73
CA GLY A 191 4.06 11.15 11.18
C GLY A 191 4.99 10.71 12.31
N VAL A 192 6.27 11.08 12.29
CA VAL A 192 7.21 10.80 13.40
C VAL A 192 6.68 11.35 14.72
N GLY A 193 6.27 12.63 14.73
CA GLY A 193 5.74 13.28 15.93
C GLY A 193 4.46 12.62 16.45
N LEU A 194 3.53 12.32 15.57
CA LEU A 194 2.25 11.70 15.96
C LEU A 194 2.40 10.25 16.43
N ARG A 195 3.33 9.50 15.89
CA ARG A 195 3.55 8.09 16.26
C ARG A 195 4.11 7.89 17.66
N VAL A 196 4.72 8.91 18.27
CA VAL A 196 5.15 8.84 19.67
C VAL A 196 3.95 8.52 20.60
N PHE A 197 2.76 8.96 20.23
CA PHE A 197 1.52 8.74 21.00
C PHE A 197 0.82 7.40 20.70
N VAL A 198 1.28 6.64 19.69
CA VAL A 198 0.72 5.33 19.37
C VAL A 198 1.27 4.30 20.37
N PRO A 199 0.41 3.56 21.12
CA PRO A 199 0.86 2.53 22.04
C PRO A 199 1.44 1.32 21.28
N GLU A 200 2.18 0.46 21.99
CA GLU A 200 2.62 -0.83 21.46
C GLU A 200 1.41 -1.76 21.22
N SER A 201 1.57 -2.73 20.33
CA SER A 201 0.55 -3.74 20.07
C SER A 201 0.18 -4.54 21.33
N PRO A 202 -1.12 -4.65 21.67
CA PRO A 202 -1.53 -5.46 22.81
C PRO A 202 -1.25 -6.96 22.61
N TYR A 203 -1.29 -7.46 21.37
CA TYR A 203 -0.90 -8.83 21.06
C TYR A 203 0.59 -9.08 21.24
N TYR A 204 1.43 -8.14 20.83
CA TYR A 204 2.87 -8.23 21.06
C TYR A 204 3.19 -8.23 22.56
N LEU A 205 2.60 -7.32 23.32
CA LEU A 205 2.80 -7.22 24.76
C LEU A 205 2.42 -8.52 25.50
N LEU A 206 1.29 -9.15 25.14
CA LEU A 206 0.91 -10.44 25.70
C LEU A 206 1.94 -11.53 25.38
N ARG A 207 2.43 -11.59 24.14
CA ARG A 207 3.46 -12.56 23.75
C ARG A 207 4.80 -12.34 24.44
N ALA A 208 5.11 -11.08 24.77
CA ALA A 208 6.31 -10.68 25.49
C ALA A 208 6.21 -10.86 27.03
N GLY A 209 5.09 -11.44 27.52
CA GLY A 209 4.86 -11.61 28.96
C GLY A 209 4.44 -10.33 29.71
N ARG A 210 4.17 -9.23 28.98
CA ARG A 210 3.79 -7.91 29.52
C ARG A 210 2.26 -7.75 29.55
N GLY A 211 1.57 -8.69 30.17
CA GLY A 211 0.10 -8.77 30.18
C GLY A 211 -0.58 -7.56 30.83
N ASP A 212 0.00 -6.98 31.87
CA ASP A 212 -0.56 -5.80 32.54
C ASP A 212 -0.57 -4.56 31.63
N GLU A 213 0.45 -4.38 30.81
CA GLU A 213 0.51 -3.29 29.86
C GLU A 213 -0.50 -3.51 28.72
N ALA A 214 -0.65 -4.74 28.24
CA ALA A 214 -1.69 -5.09 27.28
C ALA A 214 -3.09 -4.78 27.83
N LYS A 215 -3.36 -5.15 29.10
CA LYS A 215 -4.60 -4.84 29.80
C LYS A 215 -4.82 -3.34 29.94
N ALA A 216 -3.79 -2.57 30.26
CA ALA A 216 -3.89 -1.12 30.36
C ALA A 216 -4.30 -0.47 29.02
N ILE A 217 -3.79 -0.96 27.89
CA ILE A 217 -4.16 -0.48 26.55
C ILE A 217 -5.63 -0.82 26.25
N VAL A 218 -6.05 -2.05 26.51
CA VAL A 218 -7.45 -2.47 26.32
C VAL A 218 -8.39 -1.63 27.20
N ASN A 219 -8.03 -1.41 28.47
CA ASN A 219 -8.80 -0.56 29.36
C ASN A 219 -8.92 0.89 28.87
N ARG A 220 -7.83 1.44 28.33
CA ARG A 220 -7.86 2.76 27.69
C ARG A 220 -8.84 2.80 26.52
N MET A 221 -8.91 1.74 25.72
CA MET A 221 -9.88 1.63 24.62
C MET A 221 -11.32 1.57 25.15
N LEU A 222 -11.57 0.70 26.13
CA LEU A 222 -12.88 0.53 26.75
C LEU A 222 -13.40 1.85 27.34
N VAL A 223 -12.60 2.52 28.16
CA VAL A 223 -12.94 3.81 28.78
C VAL A 223 -13.20 4.89 27.72
N MET A 224 -12.36 4.96 26.68
CA MET A 224 -12.54 5.92 25.58
C MET A 224 -13.84 5.69 24.79
N HIS A 225 -14.37 4.47 24.83
CA HIS A 225 -15.64 4.10 24.19
C HIS A 225 -16.82 4.10 25.17
N GLY A 226 -16.63 4.60 26.40
CA GLY A 226 -17.68 4.65 27.43
C GLY A 226 -18.05 3.27 28.00
N LYS A 227 -17.16 2.29 27.91
CA LYS A 227 -17.37 0.93 28.41
C LYS A 227 -16.61 0.70 29.72
N PRO A 228 -17.09 -0.19 30.60
CA PRO A 228 -16.40 -0.49 31.85
C PRO A 228 -15.04 -1.16 31.56
N ALA A 229 -14.02 -0.73 32.29
CA ALA A 229 -12.69 -1.35 32.23
C ALA A 229 -12.73 -2.80 32.69
N LEU A 230 -11.74 -3.59 32.28
CA LEU A 230 -11.57 -4.96 32.75
C LEU A 230 -11.28 -4.97 34.26
N THR A 231 -11.95 -5.83 34.98
CA THR A 231 -11.79 -5.98 36.44
C THR A 231 -10.44 -6.60 36.81
N ALA A 232 -10.03 -6.48 38.06
CA ALA A 232 -8.79 -7.09 38.56
C ALA A 232 -8.75 -8.63 38.34
N GLY A 233 -9.93 -9.28 38.44
CA GLY A 233 -10.06 -10.72 38.23
C GLY A 233 -10.05 -11.20 36.79
N GLU A 234 -10.18 -10.32 35.81
CA GLU A 234 -10.11 -10.63 34.37
C GLU A 234 -8.64 -10.55 33.87
N ARG A 235 -8.11 -11.67 33.41
CA ARG A 235 -6.75 -11.77 32.87
C ARG A 235 -6.78 -12.00 31.36
N LEU A 236 -6.03 -11.20 30.62
CA LEU A 236 -5.84 -11.42 29.20
C LEU A 236 -4.90 -12.61 28.98
N VAL A 237 -5.29 -13.52 28.09
CA VAL A 237 -4.49 -14.67 27.69
C VAL A 237 -4.26 -14.63 26.18
N ALA A 238 -3.06 -15.04 25.76
CA ALA A 238 -2.80 -15.25 24.35
C ALA A 238 -3.62 -16.45 23.87
N ALA A 239 -4.21 -16.34 22.69
CA ALA A 239 -4.84 -17.51 22.07
C ALA A 239 -3.82 -18.65 21.95
N PRO A 240 -4.22 -19.91 22.21
CA PRO A 240 -3.35 -21.04 22.01
C PRO A 240 -2.74 -20.99 20.60
N ARG A 241 -1.44 -21.18 20.50
CA ARG A 241 -0.83 -21.44 19.19
C ARG A 241 -1.35 -22.80 18.73
N THR A 242 -2.35 -22.81 17.88
CA THR A 242 -2.48 -23.92 16.94
C THR A 242 -1.21 -23.89 16.11
N ALA A 243 -0.46 -24.98 16.09
CA ALA A 243 0.71 -25.13 15.25
C ALA A 243 0.25 -24.82 13.82
N GLY A 244 0.49 -23.56 13.39
CA GLY A 244 -0.08 -23.05 12.15
C GLY A 244 0.59 -23.78 11.01
N GLU A 245 -0.18 -24.34 10.15
CA GLU A 245 0.31 -24.82 8.87
C GLU A 245 0.99 -23.68 8.16
N GLY A 246 2.24 -23.88 7.71
CA GLY A 246 2.97 -22.86 6.97
C GLY A 246 2.19 -22.45 5.71
N VAL A 247 2.37 -21.23 5.25
CA VAL A 247 1.67 -20.65 4.07
C VAL A 247 1.76 -21.55 2.82
N PHE A 248 2.83 -22.36 2.73
CA PHE A 248 3.04 -23.32 1.65
C PHE A 248 2.82 -24.77 2.08
N SER A 249 2.17 -25.02 3.22
CA SER A 249 1.73 -26.37 3.60
C SER A 249 0.75 -26.95 2.56
N PRO A 250 0.66 -28.28 2.42
CA PRO A 250 -0.17 -28.90 1.39
C PRO A 250 -1.59 -28.35 1.26
N PRO A 251 -2.36 -28.10 2.32
CA PRO A 251 -3.72 -27.58 2.21
C PRO A 251 -3.79 -26.10 1.78
N LEU A 252 -2.78 -25.30 2.05
CA LEU A 252 -2.76 -23.87 1.73
C LEU A 252 -1.95 -23.55 0.46
N ARG A 253 -1.06 -24.43 0.04
CA ARG A 253 -0.11 -24.18 -1.04
C ARG A 253 -0.76 -23.68 -2.32
N ARG A 254 -1.84 -24.32 -2.78
CA ARG A 254 -2.54 -23.92 -4.01
C ARG A 254 -3.13 -22.52 -3.88
N ARG A 255 -3.83 -22.23 -2.77
CA ARG A 255 -4.41 -20.90 -2.51
C ARG A 255 -3.32 -19.83 -2.41
N SER A 256 -2.24 -20.12 -1.70
CA SER A 256 -1.10 -19.20 -1.56
C SER A 256 -0.45 -18.91 -2.91
N LEU A 257 -0.15 -19.90 -3.72
CA LEU A 257 0.43 -19.68 -5.04
C LEU A 257 -0.50 -18.84 -5.94
N LEU A 258 -1.79 -19.12 -5.94
CA LEU A 258 -2.76 -18.38 -6.75
C LEU A 258 -2.89 -16.94 -6.30
N ILE A 259 -3.05 -16.66 -5.00
CA ILE A 259 -3.20 -15.30 -4.52
C ILE A 259 -1.90 -14.49 -4.68
N LEU A 260 -0.72 -15.09 -4.46
CA LEU A 260 0.57 -14.46 -4.70
C LEU A 260 0.79 -14.15 -6.18
N THR A 261 0.33 -15.03 -7.09
CA THR A 261 0.31 -14.75 -8.53
C THR A 261 -0.57 -13.53 -8.84
N VAL A 262 -1.76 -13.44 -8.26
CA VAL A 262 -2.61 -12.25 -8.42
C VAL A 262 -1.88 -10.98 -7.93
N TRP A 263 -1.28 -11.03 -6.74
CA TRP A 263 -0.49 -9.91 -6.21
C TRP A 263 0.62 -9.47 -7.15
N PHE A 264 1.37 -10.43 -7.70
CA PHE A 264 2.45 -10.15 -8.64
C PHE A 264 1.96 -9.46 -9.91
N LEU A 265 0.96 -10.08 -10.58
CA LEU A 265 0.44 -9.58 -11.86
C LEU A 265 -0.23 -8.21 -11.73
N VAL A 266 -1.00 -8.00 -10.66
CA VAL A 266 -1.61 -6.70 -10.35
C VAL A 266 -0.53 -5.66 -10.04
N SER A 267 0.50 -6.02 -9.27
CA SER A 267 1.61 -5.10 -8.93
C SER A 267 2.40 -4.67 -10.15
N VAL A 268 2.79 -5.61 -11.02
CA VAL A 268 3.50 -5.29 -12.27
C VAL A 268 2.66 -4.33 -13.12
N SER A 269 1.36 -4.60 -13.27
CA SER A 269 0.46 -3.76 -14.07
C SER A 269 0.28 -2.37 -13.44
N TYR A 270 0.02 -2.31 -12.14
CA TYR A 270 -0.19 -1.05 -11.43
C TYR A 270 1.05 -0.16 -11.46
N TYR A 271 2.20 -0.68 -11.01
CA TYR A 271 3.43 0.11 -10.99
C TYR A 271 3.94 0.44 -12.40
N GLY A 272 3.77 -0.47 -13.36
CA GLY A 272 4.07 -0.20 -14.76
C GLY A 272 3.28 1.00 -15.29
N ILE A 273 1.98 1.03 -15.07
CA ILE A 273 1.10 2.10 -15.54
C ILE A 273 1.38 3.40 -14.76
N PHE A 274 1.25 3.38 -13.42
CA PHE A 274 1.26 4.62 -12.62
C PHE A 274 2.66 5.21 -12.39
N THR A 275 3.73 4.42 -12.50
CA THR A 275 5.10 4.96 -12.43
C THR A 275 5.52 5.57 -13.75
N TRP A 276 5.06 4.99 -14.87
CA TRP A 276 5.48 5.42 -16.20
C TRP A 276 4.57 6.49 -16.82
N MET A 277 3.26 6.41 -16.58
CA MET A 277 2.26 7.31 -17.18
C MET A 277 2.55 8.81 -16.96
N PRO A 278 2.90 9.28 -15.74
CA PRO A 278 3.20 10.70 -15.53
C PRO A 278 4.39 11.18 -16.40
N ALA A 279 5.45 10.35 -16.49
CA ALA A 279 6.61 10.68 -17.29
C ALA A 279 6.28 10.75 -18.79
N ARG A 280 5.39 9.87 -19.26
CA ARG A 280 4.96 9.82 -20.66
C ARG A 280 4.09 11.02 -21.04
N LEU A 281 3.12 11.35 -20.22
CA LEU A 281 2.26 12.52 -20.44
C LEU A 281 3.08 13.82 -20.49
N ALA A 282 4.13 13.90 -19.69
CA ALA A 282 5.05 15.04 -19.72
C ALA A 282 5.89 15.12 -21.02
N SER A 283 6.22 13.97 -21.65
CA SER A 283 7.12 13.90 -22.82
C SER A 283 6.41 14.00 -24.18
N GLU A 284 5.13 13.66 -24.30
CA GLU A 284 4.41 13.50 -25.58
C GLU A 284 3.50 14.66 -25.99
N GLY A 285 3.84 15.89 -25.66
CA GLY A 285 3.15 17.04 -26.26
C GLY A 285 1.85 17.49 -25.57
N PHE A 286 1.39 16.81 -24.52
CA PHE A 286 0.33 17.34 -23.65
C PHE A 286 0.79 18.56 -22.87
N GLY A 287 2.10 18.90 -22.95
CA GLY A 287 2.75 19.90 -22.12
C GLY A 287 2.77 19.52 -20.65
N PHE A 288 3.83 19.89 -19.94
CA PHE A 288 4.00 19.55 -18.52
C PHE A 288 2.77 19.96 -17.68
N VAL A 289 2.26 21.18 -17.84
CA VAL A 289 1.11 21.71 -17.10
C VAL A 289 -0.16 20.89 -17.37
N ARG A 290 -0.43 20.57 -18.62
CA ARG A 290 -1.64 19.87 -19.02
C ARG A 290 -1.60 18.41 -18.56
N GLY A 291 -0.46 17.74 -18.69
CA GLY A 291 -0.28 16.36 -18.23
C GLY A 291 -0.45 16.21 -16.72
N TYR A 292 0.20 17.02 -15.93
CA TYR A 292 0.09 16.94 -14.46
C TYR A 292 -1.28 17.40 -13.93
N GLY A 293 -1.91 18.40 -14.55
CA GLY A 293 -3.27 18.80 -14.20
C GLY A 293 -4.28 17.66 -14.43
N PHE A 294 -4.15 16.90 -15.51
CA PHE A 294 -4.99 15.75 -15.77
C PHE A 294 -4.77 14.62 -14.75
N LEU A 295 -3.53 14.43 -14.28
CA LEU A 295 -3.23 13.40 -13.26
C LEU A 295 -3.93 13.65 -11.92
N VAL A 296 -4.35 14.88 -11.64
CA VAL A 296 -5.23 15.18 -10.48
C VAL A 296 -6.60 14.50 -10.66
N PHE A 297 -7.18 14.56 -11.85
CA PHE A 297 -8.45 13.87 -12.13
C PHE A 297 -8.27 12.34 -12.08
N VAL A 298 -7.14 11.84 -12.58
CA VAL A 298 -6.78 10.41 -12.47
C VAL A 298 -6.70 9.99 -11.00
N ALA A 299 -6.10 10.80 -10.12
CA ALA A 299 -6.04 10.54 -8.69
C ALA A 299 -7.43 10.59 -8.03
N LEU A 300 -8.27 11.54 -8.40
CA LEU A 300 -9.66 11.64 -7.89
C LEU A 300 -10.50 10.43 -8.25
N ALA A 301 -10.29 9.83 -9.43
CA ALA A 301 -11.01 8.63 -9.87
C ALA A 301 -10.74 7.41 -8.99
N GLN A 302 -9.67 7.40 -8.19
CA GLN A 302 -9.33 6.32 -7.25
C GLN A 302 -10.33 6.23 -6.09
N ILE A 303 -10.84 7.36 -5.62
CA ILE A 303 -11.72 7.44 -4.46
C ILE A 303 -13.01 6.62 -4.67
N PRO A 304 -13.79 6.84 -5.75
CA PRO A 304 -14.97 6.01 -6.01
C PRO A 304 -14.61 4.54 -6.31
N GLY A 305 -13.38 4.24 -6.81
CA GLY A 305 -12.88 2.89 -6.99
C GLY A 305 -12.80 2.12 -5.67
N TYR A 306 -12.16 2.71 -4.67
CA TYR A 306 -12.12 2.14 -3.31
C TYR A 306 -13.51 2.04 -2.67
N ALA A 307 -14.37 3.05 -2.85
CA ALA A 307 -15.71 3.04 -2.29
C ALA A 307 -16.56 1.88 -2.88
N LEU A 308 -16.52 1.70 -4.20
CA LEU A 308 -17.21 0.60 -4.86
C LEU A 308 -16.60 -0.77 -4.48
N ALA A 309 -15.28 -0.87 -4.33
CA ALA A 309 -14.64 -2.09 -3.85
C ALA A 309 -15.11 -2.43 -2.43
N ALA A 310 -15.14 -1.46 -1.51
CA ALA A 310 -15.62 -1.65 -0.14
C ALA A 310 -17.09 -2.12 -0.11
N PHE A 311 -17.94 -1.59 -0.97
CA PHE A 311 -19.31 -2.06 -1.15
C PHE A 311 -19.34 -3.47 -1.73
N GLY A 312 -18.59 -3.71 -2.80
CA GLY A 312 -18.60 -4.97 -3.55
C GLY A 312 -18.13 -6.16 -2.72
N VAL A 313 -17.05 -6.00 -1.93
CA VAL A 313 -16.54 -7.09 -1.07
C VAL A 313 -17.58 -7.53 -0.04
N GLU A 314 -18.43 -6.64 0.44
CA GLU A 314 -19.50 -6.98 1.39
C GLU A 314 -20.77 -7.51 0.70
N ARG A 315 -21.10 -6.98 -0.48
CA ARG A 315 -22.37 -7.29 -1.15
C ARG A 315 -22.26 -8.46 -2.14
N TRP A 316 -21.21 -8.45 -2.97
CA TRP A 316 -20.99 -9.44 -4.04
C TRP A 316 -20.08 -10.59 -3.59
N GLY A 317 -19.23 -10.36 -2.60
CA GLY A 317 -18.20 -11.27 -2.12
C GLY A 317 -16.78 -10.81 -2.52
N ARG A 318 -15.79 -11.37 -1.83
CA ARG A 318 -14.38 -10.96 -2.01
C ARG A 318 -13.85 -11.36 -3.38
N ARG A 319 -14.02 -12.63 -3.74
CA ARG A 319 -13.54 -13.19 -5.01
C ARG A 319 -14.23 -12.58 -6.23
N PRO A 320 -15.56 -12.49 -6.33
CA PRO A 320 -16.22 -11.85 -7.48
C PRO A 320 -15.85 -10.38 -7.65
N THR A 321 -15.73 -9.62 -6.54
CA THR A 321 -15.30 -8.22 -6.58
C THR A 321 -13.90 -8.10 -7.15
N LEU A 322 -12.94 -8.91 -6.69
CA LEU A 322 -11.56 -8.93 -7.19
C LEU A 322 -11.51 -9.24 -8.70
N ILE A 323 -12.22 -10.29 -9.14
CA ILE A 323 -12.31 -10.67 -10.56
C ILE A 323 -12.90 -9.52 -11.39
N GLY A 324 -14.02 -8.94 -10.94
CA GLY A 324 -14.68 -7.84 -11.64
C GLY A 324 -13.78 -6.63 -11.82
N PHE A 325 -13.06 -6.24 -10.78
CA PHE A 325 -12.12 -5.11 -10.85
C PHE A 325 -10.88 -5.42 -11.70
N CYS A 326 -10.33 -6.64 -11.67
CA CYS A 326 -9.25 -7.04 -12.57
C CYS A 326 -9.67 -6.96 -14.03
N LEU A 327 -10.87 -7.45 -14.38
CA LEU A 327 -11.41 -7.39 -15.74
C LEU A 327 -11.73 -5.95 -16.17
N LEU A 328 -12.27 -5.13 -15.28
CA LEU A 328 -12.51 -3.71 -15.55
C LEU A 328 -11.21 -2.94 -15.76
N SER A 329 -10.16 -3.29 -15.01
CA SER A 329 -8.83 -2.72 -15.20
C SER A 329 -8.23 -3.11 -16.56
N ALA A 330 -8.38 -4.38 -16.94
CA ALA A 330 -7.97 -4.86 -18.27
C ALA A 330 -8.75 -4.17 -19.39
N LEU A 331 -10.04 -3.97 -19.22
CA LEU A 331 -10.88 -3.21 -20.16
C LEU A 331 -10.38 -1.76 -20.30
N GLY A 332 -10.06 -1.08 -19.19
CA GLY A 332 -9.44 0.25 -19.23
C GLY A 332 -8.16 0.29 -20.04
N CYS A 333 -7.28 -0.72 -19.87
CA CYS A 333 -6.06 -0.85 -20.68
C CYS A 333 -6.38 -1.08 -22.17
N LEU A 334 -7.35 -1.92 -22.51
CA LEU A 334 -7.76 -2.16 -23.89
C LEU A 334 -8.37 -0.90 -24.53
N LEU A 335 -9.21 -0.19 -23.80
CA LEU A 335 -9.78 1.08 -24.25
C LEU A 335 -8.67 2.09 -24.57
N PHE A 336 -7.62 2.16 -23.72
CA PHE A 336 -6.43 3.00 -24.00
C PHE A 336 -5.75 2.63 -25.32
N VAL A 337 -5.53 1.33 -25.54
CA VAL A 337 -4.84 0.83 -26.76
C VAL A 337 -5.66 1.11 -28.02
N LEU A 338 -6.98 1.01 -27.92
CA LEU A 338 -7.90 1.15 -29.06
C LEU A 338 -8.37 2.60 -29.26
N SER A 339 -7.98 3.53 -28.38
CA SER A 339 -8.46 4.92 -28.43
C SER A 339 -7.84 5.69 -29.59
N PRO A 340 -8.67 6.29 -30.48
CA PRO A 340 -8.20 7.05 -31.62
C PRO A 340 -7.89 8.51 -31.29
N ASP A 341 -8.34 9.02 -30.15
CA ASP A 341 -8.24 10.43 -29.79
C ASP A 341 -7.92 10.65 -28.30
N ASP A 342 -7.48 11.86 -27.96
CA ASP A 342 -7.06 12.25 -26.61
C ASP A 342 -8.18 12.16 -25.57
N LEU A 343 -9.44 12.35 -25.95
CA LEU A 343 -10.57 12.28 -25.05
C LEU A 343 -10.81 10.85 -24.55
N LEU A 344 -10.78 9.90 -25.48
CA LEU A 344 -10.92 8.48 -25.14
C LEU A 344 -9.71 7.95 -24.40
N ILE A 345 -8.49 8.40 -24.72
CA ILE A 345 -7.28 8.14 -23.92
C ILE A 345 -7.49 8.63 -22.49
N GLY A 346 -7.95 9.87 -22.31
CA GLY A 346 -8.25 10.43 -21.00
C GLY A 346 -9.29 9.62 -20.23
N ALA A 347 -10.40 9.27 -20.88
CA ALA A 347 -11.45 8.45 -20.27
C ALA A 347 -10.93 7.05 -19.86
N SER A 348 -10.13 6.42 -20.72
CA SER A 348 -9.54 5.11 -20.42
C SER A 348 -8.61 5.15 -19.18
N LEU A 349 -7.83 6.23 -19.03
CA LEU A 349 -6.98 6.45 -17.85
C LEU A 349 -7.79 6.62 -16.56
N LEU A 350 -8.92 7.30 -16.62
CA LEU A 350 -9.83 7.41 -15.47
C LEU A 350 -10.44 6.05 -15.10
N VAL A 351 -10.84 5.24 -16.08
CA VAL A 351 -11.33 3.88 -15.87
C VAL A 351 -10.23 2.99 -15.26
N MET A 352 -9.02 3.06 -15.79
CA MET A 352 -7.87 2.30 -15.25
C MET A 352 -7.58 2.70 -13.80
N SER A 353 -7.57 3.98 -13.50
CA SER A 353 -7.31 4.49 -12.15
C SER A 353 -8.38 4.04 -11.16
N PHE A 354 -9.64 4.19 -11.52
CA PHE A 354 -10.78 3.70 -10.75
C PHE A 354 -10.69 2.19 -10.48
N ALA A 355 -10.45 1.41 -11.53
CA ALA A 355 -10.53 -0.05 -11.48
C ALA A 355 -9.33 -0.66 -10.76
N LEU A 356 -8.10 -0.20 -11.03
CA LEU A 356 -6.90 -0.72 -10.39
C LEU A 356 -6.89 -0.49 -8.88
N LEU A 357 -7.36 0.67 -8.41
CA LEU A 357 -7.43 0.92 -6.97
C LEU A 357 -8.58 0.13 -6.32
N GLY A 358 -9.68 -0.10 -7.04
CA GLY A 358 -10.69 -1.07 -6.62
C GLY A 358 -10.15 -2.50 -6.54
N THR A 359 -9.27 -2.89 -7.46
CA THR A 359 -8.55 -4.18 -7.43
C THR A 359 -7.70 -4.30 -6.16
N TRP A 360 -6.92 -3.27 -5.80
CA TRP A 360 -6.13 -3.24 -4.58
C TRP A 360 -7.01 -3.38 -3.34
N GLY A 361 -8.09 -2.60 -3.24
CA GLY A 361 -9.04 -2.69 -2.12
C GLY A 361 -9.61 -4.11 -1.94
N ALA A 362 -10.05 -4.75 -3.03
CA ALA A 362 -10.56 -6.12 -3.00
C ALA A 362 -9.45 -7.14 -2.63
N LEU A 363 -8.24 -6.96 -3.15
CA LEU A 363 -7.10 -7.84 -2.91
C LEU A 363 -6.65 -7.81 -1.44
N TYR A 364 -6.55 -6.62 -0.84
CA TYR A 364 -6.22 -6.45 0.57
C TYR A 364 -7.33 -6.97 1.51
N ALA A 365 -8.60 -6.90 1.10
CA ALA A 365 -9.69 -7.48 1.87
C ALA A 365 -9.69 -9.02 1.82
N PHE A 366 -9.44 -9.60 0.65
CA PHE A 366 -9.54 -11.03 0.41
C PHE A 366 -8.34 -11.82 0.96
N THR A 367 -7.12 -11.32 0.78
CA THR A 367 -5.89 -12.06 1.10
C THR A 367 -5.80 -12.53 2.55
N PRO A 368 -6.05 -11.71 3.59
CA PRO A 368 -5.92 -12.16 4.98
C PRO A 368 -6.97 -13.20 5.37
N GLU A 369 -8.11 -13.23 4.69
CA GLU A 369 -9.21 -14.17 4.96
C GLU A 369 -8.95 -15.56 4.38
N LEU A 370 -7.98 -15.70 3.46
CA LEU A 370 -7.57 -17.00 2.89
C LEU A 370 -6.71 -17.82 3.85
N TYR A 371 -6.20 -17.22 4.92
CA TYR A 371 -5.26 -17.84 5.83
C TYR A 371 -5.82 -18.00 7.24
N PRO A 372 -5.57 -19.14 7.90
CA PRO A 372 -5.81 -19.29 9.33
C PRO A 372 -5.07 -18.21 10.12
N THR A 373 -5.60 -17.86 11.29
CA THR A 373 -5.04 -16.78 12.14
C THR A 373 -3.54 -16.94 12.41
N ALA A 374 -3.06 -18.18 12.55
CA ALA A 374 -1.65 -18.48 12.84
C ALA A 374 -0.70 -18.16 11.67
N SER A 375 -1.15 -18.26 10.41
CA SER A 375 -0.34 -18.03 9.20
C SER A 375 -0.73 -16.75 8.43
N ARG A 376 -1.74 -16.02 8.90
CA ARG A 376 -2.27 -14.81 8.24
C ARG A 376 -1.22 -13.71 8.06
N ALA A 377 -0.47 -13.39 9.12
CA ALA A 377 0.58 -12.37 9.05
C ALA A 377 1.70 -12.76 8.07
N THR A 378 2.09 -14.05 8.06
CA THR A 378 3.05 -14.58 7.11
C THR A 378 2.54 -14.52 5.68
N GLY A 379 1.24 -14.83 5.46
CA GLY A 379 0.60 -14.74 4.15
C GLY A 379 0.56 -13.31 3.61
N MET A 380 0.20 -12.34 4.44
CA MET A 380 0.22 -10.92 4.10
C MET A 380 1.65 -10.41 3.86
N GLY A 381 2.63 -10.88 4.64
CA GLY A 381 4.05 -10.56 4.43
C GLY A 381 4.58 -11.08 3.10
N ALA A 382 4.22 -12.32 2.73
CA ALA A 382 4.57 -12.90 1.43
C ALA A 382 3.93 -12.12 0.27
N ALA A 383 2.66 -11.74 0.40
CA ALA A 383 1.94 -10.92 -0.57
C ALA A 383 2.62 -9.55 -0.75
N GLY A 384 2.99 -8.91 0.36
CA GLY A 384 3.73 -7.66 0.36
C GLY A 384 5.10 -7.77 -0.33
N ALA A 385 5.87 -8.85 -0.09
CA ALA A 385 7.16 -9.08 -0.74
C ALA A 385 7.00 -9.25 -2.27
N VAL A 386 6.00 -10.03 -2.67
CA VAL A 386 5.69 -10.26 -4.10
C VAL A 386 5.26 -8.96 -4.79
N ALA A 387 4.49 -8.09 -4.10
CA ALA A 387 4.13 -6.77 -4.63
C ALA A 387 5.38 -5.91 -4.92
N ARG A 388 6.39 -5.94 -4.04
CA ARG A 388 7.65 -5.19 -4.23
C ARG A 388 8.48 -5.75 -5.38
N LEU A 389 8.48 -7.07 -5.57
CA LEU A 389 9.07 -7.68 -6.77
C LEU A 389 8.38 -7.18 -8.06
N GLY A 390 7.05 -7.10 -8.07
CA GLY A 390 6.30 -6.51 -9.17
C GLY A 390 6.71 -5.05 -9.44
N GLY A 391 6.80 -4.24 -8.39
CA GLY A 391 7.25 -2.84 -8.48
C GLY A 391 8.70 -2.69 -8.95
N LEU A 392 9.59 -3.61 -8.56
CA LEU A 392 10.98 -3.63 -9.00
C LEU A 392 11.11 -3.98 -10.49
N ILE A 393 10.32 -4.95 -10.97
CA ILE A 393 10.36 -5.42 -12.36
C ILE A 393 9.64 -4.46 -13.30
N ALA A 394 8.56 -3.81 -12.87
CA ALA A 394 7.69 -3.01 -13.71
C ALA A 394 8.42 -1.87 -14.46
N PRO A 395 9.28 -1.02 -13.86
CA PRO A 395 10.00 0.03 -14.57
C PRO A 395 10.95 -0.54 -15.64
N THR A 396 11.67 -1.62 -15.32
CA THR A 396 12.59 -2.28 -16.24
C THR A 396 11.83 -2.93 -17.40
N LEU A 397 10.72 -3.63 -17.10
CA LEU A 397 9.86 -4.23 -18.12
C LEU A 397 9.31 -3.15 -19.06
N MET A 398 8.87 -2.00 -18.53
CA MET A 398 8.38 -0.88 -19.32
C MET A 398 9.46 -0.31 -20.25
N THR A 399 10.68 -0.15 -19.76
CA THR A 399 11.80 0.35 -20.59
C THR A 399 12.03 -0.51 -21.82
N VAL A 400 11.86 -1.83 -21.69
CA VAL A 400 12.01 -2.77 -22.81
C VAL A 400 10.76 -2.79 -23.69
N VAL A 401 9.58 -2.95 -23.11
CA VAL A 401 8.35 -3.21 -23.88
C VAL A 401 7.88 -1.96 -24.62
N VAL A 402 8.12 -0.77 -24.08
CA VAL A 402 7.75 0.49 -24.75
C VAL A 402 8.51 0.71 -26.08
N THR A 403 9.66 0.08 -26.27
CA THR A 403 10.39 0.13 -27.55
C THR A 403 9.59 -0.50 -28.71
N PHE A 404 8.66 -1.41 -28.40
CA PHE A 404 7.72 -1.99 -29.37
C PHE A 404 6.43 -1.18 -29.54
N GLY A 405 6.31 -0.07 -28.82
CA GLY A 405 5.16 0.83 -28.83
C GLY A 405 4.37 0.84 -27.52
N VAL A 406 3.80 2.01 -27.20
CA VAL A 406 3.01 2.23 -25.99
C VAL A 406 1.80 1.29 -25.92
N GLY A 407 1.11 1.12 -27.04
CA GLY A 407 -0.04 0.20 -27.15
C GLY A 407 0.33 -1.24 -26.80
N VAL A 408 1.52 -1.72 -27.21
CA VAL A 408 2.01 -3.05 -26.86
C VAL A 408 2.24 -3.17 -25.34
N ALA A 409 2.83 -2.14 -24.73
CA ALA A 409 3.10 -2.12 -23.31
C ALA A 409 1.80 -2.14 -22.48
N VAL A 410 0.82 -1.30 -22.83
CA VAL A 410 -0.47 -1.26 -22.13
C VAL A 410 -1.29 -2.53 -22.40
N GLY A 411 -1.21 -3.07 -23.64
CA GLY A 411 -1.81 -4.36 -23.99
C GLY A 411 -1.25 -5.53 -23.18
N LEU A 412 0.05 -5.52 -22.90
CA LEU A 412 0.66 -6.50 -21.99
C LEU A 412 0.04 -6.43 -20.59
N PHE A 413 -0.16 -5.22 -20.04
CA PHE A 413 -0.79 -5.07 -18.73
C PHE A 413 -2.25 -5.53 -18.73
N ALA A 414 -2.99 -5.28 -19.82
CA ALA A 414 -4.32 -5.84 -19.99
C ALA A 414 -4.29 -7.39 -19.91
N ALA A 415 -3.37 -8.03 -20.59
CA ALA A 415 -3.21 -9.48 -20.54
C ALA A 415 -2.85 -9.99 -19.14
N LEU A 416 -1.91 -9.32 -18.44
CA LEU A 416 -1.55 -9.67 -17.06
C LEU A 416 -2.75 -9.55 -16.10
N LEU A 417 -3.60 -8.54 -16.24
CA LEU A 417 -4.80 -8.34 -15.44
C LEU A 417 -5.88 -9.40 -15.73
N VAL A 418 -6.03 -9.83 -16.98
CA VAL A 418 -6.90 -10.97 -17.32
C VAL A 418 -6.35 -12.25 -16.70
N CYS A 419 -5.04 -12.49 -16.76
CA CYS A 419 -4.42 -13.63 -16.08
C CYS A 419 -4.62 -13.58 -14.56
N ALA A 420 -4.55 -12.38 -13.95
CA ALA A 420 -4.85 -12.18 -12.53
C ALA A 420 -6.31 -12.52 -12.21
N ALA A 421 -7.27 -12.09 -13.04
CA ALA A 421 -8.68 -12.45 -12.89
C ALA A 421 -8.90 -13.96 -12.99
N PHE A 422 -8.22 -14.63 -13.92
CA PHE A 422 -8.27 -16.07 -14.08
C PHE A 422 -7.65 -16.79 -12.86
N ALA A 423 -6.49 -16.37 -12.38
CA ALA A 423 -5.88 -16.90 -11.16
C ALA A 423 -6.80 -16.72 -9.94
N ALA A 424 -7.42 -15.55 -9.79
CA ALA A 424 -8.40 -15.29 -8.72
C ALA A 424 -9.63 -16.22 -8.85
N ARG A 425 -10.10 -16.50 -10.08
CA ARG A 425 -11.20 -17.45 -10.35
C ARG A 425 -10.88 -18.88 -9.95
N MET A 426 -9.60 -19.26 -10.01
CA MET A 426 -9.13 -20.60 -9.63
C MET A 426 -9.00 -20.80 -8.11
N ILE A 427 -9.10 -19.73 -7.32
CA ILE A 427 -9.15 -19.82 -5.85
C ILE A 427 -10.52 -20.40 -5.48
N ASP A 428 -10.52 -21.55 -4.82
CA ASP A 428 -11.73 -22.33 -4.48
C ASP A 428 -12.45 -21.83 -3.22
N ALA A 429 -11.97 -20.74 -2.60
CA ALA A 429 -12.55 -20.14 -1.41
C ALA A 429 -13.30 -18.85 -1.74
N GLU A 430 -14.50 -18.68 -1.17
CA GLU A 430 -15.18 -17.39 -0.99
C GLU A 430 -15.32 -17.16 0.50
N THR A 431 -14.84 -16.02 0.97
CA THR A 431 -14.69 -15.76 2.40
C THR A 431 -15.74 -14.80 2.96
N ARG A 432 -16.74 -14.45 2.14
CA ARG A 432 -17.84 -13.57 2.56
C ARG A 432 -18.56 -14.13 3.79
N GLN A 433 -18.53 -13.39 4.90
CA GLN A 433 -19.17 -13.76 6.18
C GLN A 433 -18.71 -15.10 6.77
N ALA A 434 -17.58 -15.66 6.30
CA ALA A 434 -17.00 -16.83 6.90
C ALA A 434 -16.43 -16.48 8.29
N SER A 435 -16.72 -17.31 9.29
CA SER A 435 -16.02 -17.25 10.56
C SER A 435 -14.55 -17.51 10.33
N LEU A 436 -13.70 -16.62 10.78
CA LEU A 436 -12.25 -16.79 10.69
C LEU A 436 -11.85 -17.91 11.67
N ALA A 437 -11.36 -19.02 11.13
CA ALA A 437 -10.83 -20.13 11.92
C ALA A 437 -9.49 -19.76 12.57
#